data_d714ee5301692bbf9188525f80f7abc3
#
_entry.id   d714ee5301692bbf9188525f80f7abc3
#
_cell.length_a   1.000
_cell.length_b   1.000
_cell.length_c   1.000
_cell.angle_alpha   90.00
_cell.angle_beta   90.00
_cell.angle_gamma   90.00
#
_symmetry.space_group_name_H-M   'P 1'
#
loop_
_entity.id
_entity.type
_entity.pdbx_description
1 polymer ?
#
loop_
_entity_poly.entity_id
_entity_poly.type
_entity_poly.pdbx_seq_one_letter_code
_entity_poly.pdbx_strand_id
1 'polypeptide(L)'
;TALFTAPSVDEIIAKLGAQSTCDAGLTQDPWHFDTTTPSYGPGASMLDRLPANAPRQQVLPDEYRKASDEELQQRISDAKQRLGSKLLILGHFYQRDEIIKHADSVGDSFQLAKNATERPDADHIVFCGVHFMAETADILSTPEQSVTLPNLSAGCSMADMANIDQVQECWDQLGEICDTQPDSDGLQQIIPVTYMNSSAALKAFCGRSEEHT
;
A
#
# COMPACT_ATOMS: atom_id res chain seq x y z
N THR A 1 -14.08 37.43 -16.99
CA THR A 1 -13.06 36.74 -16.14
C THR A 1 -13.78 36.35 -14.86
N ALA A 2 -14.30 35.12 -14.79
CA ALA A 2 -14.85 34.59 -13.56
C ALA A 2 -13.68 34.31 -12.62
N LEU A 3 -13.62 35.01 -11.50
CA LEU A 3 -12.68 34.71 -10.43
C LEU A 3 -13.03 33.33 -9.87
N PHE A 4 -12.12 32.41 -10.03
CA PHE A 4 -12.19 31.09 -9.40
C PHE A 4 -12.12 31.33 -7.87
N THR A 5 -13.25 31.21 -7.20
CA THR A 5 -13.29 31.17 -5.74
C THR A 5 -12.96 29.75 -5.32
N ALA A 6 -11.77 29.55 -4.78
CA ALA A 6 -11.44 28.27 -4.16
C ALA A 6 -12.50 27.92 -3.10
N PRO A 7 -12.93 26.66 -3.02
CA PRO A 7 -13.88 26.22 -2.01
C PRO A 7 -13.33 26.52 -0.62
N SER A 8 -14.20 26.90 0.30
CA SER A 8 -13.81 27.13 1.69
C SER A 8 -13.33 25.83 2.34
N VAL A 9 -12.48 25.95 3.36
CA VAL A 9 -12.01 24.79 4.13
C VAL A 9 -13.19 23.96 4.67
N ASP A 10 -14.28 24.62 5.07
CA ASP A 10 -15.48 23.97 5.58
C ASP A 10 -16.22 23.17 4.47
N GLU A 11 -16.24 23.67 3.24
CA GLU A 11 -16.79 22.93 2.09
C GLU A 11 -15.94 21.72 1.72
N ILE A 12 -14.61 21.84 1.84
CA ILE A 12 -13.70 20.72 1.65
C ILE A 12 -13.89 19.69 2.75
N ILE A 13 -13.95 20.11 4.01
CA ILE A 13 -14.17 19.22 5.17
C ILE A 13 -15.54 18.52 5.06
N ALA A 14 -16.60 19.23 4.65
CA ALA A 14 -17.93 18.65 4.48
C ALA A 14 -17.95 17.59 3.37
N LYS A 15 -17.17 17.76 2.29
CA LYS A 15 -17.03 16.76 1.24
C LYS A 15 -16.14 15.58 1.67
N LEU A 16 -15.07 15.82 2.41
CA LEU A 16 -14.18 14.79 2.94
C LEU A 16 -14.82 14.02 4.11
N GLY A 17 -15.60 14.69 4.97
CA GLY A 17 -16.28 14.06 6.11
C GLY A 17 -17.39 13.06 5.72
N ALA A 18 -17.84 13.04 4.46
CA ALA A 18 -18.77 12.06 3.95
C ALA A 18 -18.11 10.72 3.54
N GLN A 19 -16.78 10.65 3.55
CA GLN A 19 -16.00 9.46 3.16
C GLN A 19 -14.86 9.22 4.15
N SER A 20 -15.18 9.01 5.42
CA SER A 20 -14.18 8.47 6.36
C SER A 20 -13.89 7.03 5.98
N THR A 21 -12.80 6.81 5.30
CA THR A 21 -12.31 5.47 4.94
C THR A 21 -11.92 4.65 6.19
N CYS A 22 -11.73 5.30 7.33
CA CYS A 22 -11.45 4.63 8.59
C CYS A 22 -12.68 3.87 9.16
N ASP A 23 -13.90 4.27 8.77
CA ASP A 23 -15.13 3.58 9.17
C ASP A 23 -15.64 2.59 8.11
N ALA A 24 -15.06 2.58 6.91
CA ALA A 24 -15.45 1.66 5.87
C ALA A 24 -14.99 0.25 6.22
N GLY A 25 -15.79 -0.42 7.04
CA GLY A 25 -15.71 -1.86 7.16
C GLY A 25 -14.95 -2.43 8.35
N LEU A 26 -14.94 -1.77 9.49
CA LEU A 26 -14.88 -2.50 10.74
C LEU A 26 -16.18 -3.32 10.85
N THR A 27 -16.25 -4.37 10.05
CA THR A 27 -17.26 -5.40 10.25
C THR A 27 -17.06 -5.94 11.66
N GLN A 28 -18.14 -6.34 12.31
CA GLN A 28 -18.08 -6.92 13.65
C GLN A 28 -17.20 -8.18 13.71
N ASP A 29 -16.83 -8.72 12.57
CA ASP A 29 -15.86 -9.81 12.42
C ASP A 29 -14.54 -9.26 11.87
N PRO A 30 -13.49 -9.10 12.71
CA PRO A 30 -12.18 -8.65 12.27
C PRO A 30 -11.49 -9.63 11.31
N TRP A 31 -12.05 -10.82 11.11
CA TRP A 31 -11.58 -11.87 10.21
C TRP A 31 -12.38 -11.94 8.91
N HIS A 32 -13.35 -11.02 8.73
CA HIS A 32 -14.11 -10.95 7.49
C HIS A 32 -13.24 -10.29 6.40
N PHE A 33 -12.82 -11.10 5.46
CA PHE A 33 -12.14 -10.63 4.26
C PHE A 33 -13.15 -10.64 3.10
N ASP A 34 -13.30 -9.52 2.41
CA ASP A 34 -14.03 -9.50 1.15
C ASP A 34 -13.24 -10.27 0.08
N THR A 35 -13.65 -11.51 -0.18
CA THR A 35 -13.06 -12.36 -1.20
C THR A 35 -13.68 -12.15 -2.58
N THR A 36 -14.72 -11.34 -2.68
CA THR A 36 -15.46 -11.11 -3.93
C THR A 36 -14.86 -9.98 -4.75
N THR A 37 -14.25 -9.01 -4.08
CA THR A 37 -13.60 -7.88 -4.73
C THR A 37 -12.16 -8.25 -5.07
N PRO A 38 -11.75 -8.17 -6.33
CA PRO A 38 -10.35 -8.29 -6.69
C PRO A 38 -9.56 -7.20 -5.99
N SER A 39 -8.50 -7.56 -5.28
CA SER A 39 -7.79 -6.64 -4.42
C SER A 39 -6.38 -6.38 -4.96
N TYR A 40 -6.21 -5.23 -5.63
CA TYR A 40 -4.90 -4.60 -5.73
C TYR A 40 -4.57 -3.77 -4.48
N GLY A 41 -5.46 -3.79 -3.50
CA GLY A 41 -5.37 -2.98 -2.31
C GLY A 41 -5.95 -1.58 -2.48
N PRO A 42 -5.94 -0.82 -1.38
CA PRO A 42 -6.39 0.57 -1.35
C PRO A 42 -5.59 1.44 -2.33
N GLY A 43 -6.27 2.39 -2.95
CA GLY A 43 -5.65 3.35 -3.87
C GLY A 43 -5.44 2.86 -5.30
N ALA A 44 -5.74 1.60 -5.60
CA ALA A 44 -5.74 1.11 -6.98
C ALA A 44 -6.91 1.67 -7.79
N SER A 45 -6.74 1.74 -9.12
CA SER A 45 -7.81 2.15 -10.01
C SER A 45 -8.97 1.16 -10.00
N MET A 46 -10.20 1.69 -9.95
CA MET A 46 -11.42 0.88 -10.11
C MET A 46 -11.59 0.38 -11.55
N LEU A 47 -10.85 0.95 -12.51
CA LEU A 47 -10.90 0.60 -13.92
C LEU A 47 -9.89 -0.48 -14.30
N ASP A 48 -8.93 -0.77 -13.44
CA ASP A 48 -7.89 -1.75 -13.71
C ASP A 48 -8.49 -3.16 -13.84
N ARG A 49 -8.15 -3.81 -14.92
CA ARG A 49 -8.44 -5.22 -15.11
C ARG A 49 -7.34 -6.05 -14.46
N LEU A 50 -7.69 -6.71 -13.38
CA LEU A 50 -6.76 -7.60 -12.70
C LEU A 50 -6.32 -8.74 -13.62
N PRO A 51 -5.01 -8.99 -13.77
CA PRO A 51 -4.52 -10.20 -14.41
C PRO A 51 -5.05 -11.44 -13.69
N ALA A 52 -5.17 -12.54 -14.41
CA ALA A 52 -5.70 -13.79 -13.85
C ALA A 52 -4.88 -14.34 -12.66
N ASN A 53 -3.60 -13.96 -12.59
CA ASN A 53 -2.66 -14.34 -11.53
C ASN A 53 -2.48 -13.24 -10.46
N ALA A 54 -3.33 -12.20 -10.45
CA ALA A 54 -3.26 -11.17 -9.42
C ALA A 54 -3.38 -11.76 -8.00
N PRO A 55 -2.67 -11.19 -7.02
CA PRO A 55 -2.82 -11.60 -5.63
C PRO A 55 -4.28 -11.49 -5.18
N ARG A 56 -4.73 -12.45 -4.39
CA ARG A 56 -6.09 -12.48 -3.88
C ARG A 56 -6.09 -12.83 -2.40
N GLN A 57 -6.88 -12.10 -1.65
CA GLN A 57 -7.14 -12.46 -0.26
C GLN A 57 -7.93 -13.78 -0.22
N GLN A 58 -7.43 -14.72 0.57
CA GLN A 58 -8.11 -15.99 0.81
C GLN A 58 -8.82 -15.96 2.16
N VAL A 59 -9.89 -16.75 2.27
CA VAL A 59 -10.55 -16.95 3.57
C VAL A 59 -9.58 -17.66 4.50
N LEU A 60 -9.40 -17.11 5.69
CA LEU A 60 -8.56 -17.73 6.70
C LEU A 60 -9.17 -19.07 7.14
N PRO A 61 -8.44 -20.19 7.05
CA PRO A 61 -8.95 -21.48 7.48
C PRO A 61 -9.37 -21.50 8.96
N ASP A 62 -10.41 -22.23 9.26
CA ASP A 62 -10.98 -22.33 10.61
C ASP A 62 -9.98 -22.77 11.68
N GLU A 63 -8.99 -23.57 11.30
CA GLU A 63 -7.93 -24.03 12.22
C GLU A 63 -7.09 -22.88 12.78
N TYR A 64 -6.91 -21.79 12.03
CA TYR A 64 -6.23 -20.59 12.52
C TYR A 64 -7.17 -19.70 13.32
N ARG A 65 -8.44 -19.58 12.88
CA ARG A 65 -9.45 -18.77 13.56
C ARG A 65 -9.80 -19.28 14.97
N LYS A 66 -9.69 -20.59 15.20
CA LYS A 66 -10.02 -21.28 16.45
C LYS A 66 -8.81 -21.54 17.33
N ALA A 67 -7.61 -21.33 16.83
CA ALA A 67 -6.38 -21.54 17.59
C ALA A 67 -6.23 -20.45 18.69
N SER A 68 -5.63 -20.83 19.81
CA SER A 68 -5.26 -19.83 20.82
C SER A 68 -4.06 -18.99 20.37
N ASP A 69 -3.88 -17.84 21.02
CA ASP A 69 -2.74 -16.97 20.73
C ASP A 69 -1.41 -17.72 20.96
N GLU A 70 -1.30 -18.53 22.01
CA GLU A 70 -0.12 -19.33 22.31
C GLU A 70 0.16 -20.36 21.20
N GLU A 71 -0.88 -21.02 20.70
CA GLU A 71 -0.75 -21.96 19.60
C GLU A 71 -0.31 -21.28 18.31
N LEU A 72 -0.88 -20.11 17.99
CA LEU A 72 -0.48 -19.30 16.83
C LEU A 72 0.97 -18.84 16.95
N GLN A 73 1.39 -18.38 18.13
CA GLN A 73 2.77 -17.99 18.40
C GLN A 73 3.75 -19.16 18.20
N GLN A 74 3.39 -20.34 18.67
CA GLN A 74 4.22 -21.53 18.48
C GLN A 74 4.31 -21.91 17.00
N ARG A 75 3.19 -21.91 16.28
CA ARG A 75 3.17 -22.20 14.82
C ARG A 75 4.04 -21.23 14.02
N ILE A 76 4.03 -19.94 14.36
CA ILE A 76 4.89 -18.92 13.73
C ILE A 76 6.36 -19.25 14.02
N SER A 77 6.71 -19.55 15.27
CA SER A 77 8.08 -19.88 15.65
C SER A 77 8.59 -21.14 14.94
N ASP A 78 7.77 -22.17 14.84
CA ASP A 78 8.10 -23.42 14.15
C ASP A 78 8.28 -23.20 12.64
N ALA A 79 7.41 -22.38 12.02
CA ALA A 79 7.54 -22.02 10.62
C ALA A 79 8.82 -21.23 10.34
N LYS A 80 9.14 -20.27 11.23
CA LYS A 80 10.36 -19.47 11.15
C LYS A 80 11.62 -20.33 11.27
N GLN A 81 11.62 -21.27 12.22
CA GLN A 81 12.72 -22.22 12.39
C GLN A 81 12.88 -23.14 11.17
N ARG A 82 11.78 -23.61 10.59
CA ARG A 82 11.80 -24.51 9.43
C ARG A 82 12.30 -23.81 8.15
N LEU A 83 11.91 -22.56 7.94
CA LEU A 83 12.30 -21.79 6.75
C LEU A 83 13.68 -21.15 6.89
N GLY A 84 14.11 -20.88 8.11
CA GLY A 84 15.45 -20.31 8.38
C GLY A 84 15.72 -19.03 7.61
N SER A 85 16.87 -18.94 6.94
CA SER A 85 17.27 -17.76 6.16
C SER A 85 16.38 -17.49 4.93
N LYS A 86 15.56 -18.45 4.51
CA LYS A 86 14.62 -18.31 3.39
C LYS A 86 13.40 -17.44 3.71
N LEU A 87 13.20 -17.10 4.98
CA LEU A 87 12.13 -16.25 5.44
C LEU A 87 12.68 -14.96 6.03
N LEU A 88 12.12 -13.83 5.61
CA LEU A 88 12.32 -12.51 6.19
C LEU A 88 10.97 -11.97 6.66
N ILE A 89 10.85 -11.65 7.94
CA ILE A 89 9.65 -11.02 8.50
C ILE A 89 9.97 -9.55 8.80
N LEU A 90 9.30 -8.65 8.11
CA LEU A 90 9.38 -7.20 8.28
C LEU A 90 8.19 -6.72 9.08
N GLY A 91 8.42 -6.04 10.20
CA GLY A 91 7.38 -5.55 11.10
C GLY A 91 7.40 -4.02 11.22
N HIS A 92 6.32 -3.35 10.82
CA HIS A 92 6.22 -1.92 11.08
C HIS A 92 6.05 -1.67 12.58
N PHE A 93 6.72 -0.65 13.11
CA PHE A 93 6.83 -0.40 14.56
C PHE A 93 5.48 -0.18 15.27
N TYR A 94 4.39 0.10 14.56
CA TYR A 94 3.04 0.22 15.16
C TYR A 94 2.34 -1.13 15.34
N GLN A 95 2.89 -2.21 14.82
CA GLN A 95 2.31 -3.54 15.02
C GLN A 95 2.34 -3.94 16.50
N ARG A 96 1.40 -4.81 16.89
CA ARG A 96 1.31 -5.34 18.24
C ARG A 96 2.58 -6.10 18.63
N ASP A 97 2.93 -6.09 19.91
CA ASP A 97 4.13 -6.75 20.43
C ASP A 97 4.16 -8.25 20.08
N GLU A 98 2.98 -8.91 20.06
CA GLU A 98 2.86 -10.33 19.69
C GLU A 98 3.28 -10.62 18.25
N ILE A 99 3.25 -9.61 17.37
CA ILE A 99 3.72 -9.70 15.99
C ILE A 99 5.18 -9.28 15.90
N ILE A 100 5.52 -8.14 16.49
CA ILE A 100 6.87 -7.55 16.43
C ILE A 100 7.95 -8.49 16.94
N LYS A 101 7.67 -9.28 17.98
CA LYS A 101 8.64 -10.25 18.52
C LYS A 101 9.10 -11.32 17.51
N HIS A 102 8.34 -11.53 16.43
CA HIS A 102 8.71 -12.45 15.36
C HIS A 102 9.43 -11.77 14.19
N ALA A 103 9.39 -10.44 14.12
CA ALA A 103 10.04 -9.70 13.04
C ALA A 103 11.57 -9.85 13.10
N ASP A 104 12.17 -9.97 11.93
CA ASP A 104 13.63 -9.96 11.76
C ASP A 104 14.14 -8.53 11.67
N SER A 105 13.28 -7.61 11.23
CA SER A 105 13.56 -6.19 11.20
C SER A 105 12.31 -5.39 11.56
N VAL A 106 12.49 -4.36 12.38
CA VAL A 106 11.43 -3.43 12.81
C VAL A 106 11.83 -2.02 12.42
N GLY A 107 10.92 -1.27 11.82
CA GLY A 107 11.20 0.09 11.37
C GLY A 107 10.00 0.81 10.81
N ASP A 108 10.27 1.95 10.18
CA ASP A 108 9.29 2.70 9.39
C ASP A 108 9.16 2.12 7.97
N SER A 109 8.22 2.68 7.20
CA SER A 109 7.88 2.22 5.85
C SER A 109 9.08 2.17 4.90
N PHE A 110 9.90 3.22 4.91
CA PHE A 110 11.04 3.34 4.00
C PHE A 110 12.19 2.43 4.42
N GLN A 111 12.49 2.39 5.72
CA GLN A 111 13.55 1.54 6.26
C GLN A 111 13.25 0.06 6.00
N LEU A 112 12.00 -0.38 6.21
CA LEU A 112 11.61 -1.77 5.96
C LEU A 112 11.68 -2.14 4.48
N ALA A 113 11.30 -1.24 3.57
CA ALA A 113 11.44 -1.47 2.14
C ALA A 113 12.91 -1.64 1.73
N LYS A 114 13.82 -0.84 2.32
CA LYS A 114 15.28 -1.03 2.13
C LYS A 114 15.76 -2.36 2.69
N ASN A 115 15.32 -2.73 3.88
CA ASN A 115 15.72 -3.99 4.51
C ASN A 115 15.32 -5.22 3.67
N ALA A 116 14.23 -5.12 2.89
CA ALA A 116 13.88 -6.17 1.93
C ALA A 116 15.00 -6.40 0.91
N THR A 117 15.63 -5.34 0.41
CA THR A 117 16.73 -5.43 -0.58
C THR A 117 18.04 -5.98 -0.01
N GLU A 118 18.23 -5.91 1.30
CA GLU A 118 19.45 -6.36 1.99
C GLU A 118 19.49 -7.88 2.21
N ARG A 119 18.38 -8.57 1.91
CA ARG A 119 18.24 -10.01 2.11
C ARG A 119 17.88 -10.76 0.82
N PRO A 120 18.77 -10.73 -0.19
CA PRO A 120 18.54 -11.41 -1.47
C PRO A 120 18.50 -12.96 -1.33
N ASP A 121 18.92 -13.49 -0.18
CA ASP A 121 18.89 -14.91 0.15
C ASP A 121 17.51 -15.38 0.66
N ALA A 122 16.60 -14.47 1.02
CA ALA A 122 15.25 -14.78 1.45
C ALA A 122 14.34 -15.00 0.24
N ASP A 123 13.72 -16.17 0.15
CA ASP A 123 12.75 -16.48 -0.90
C ASP A 123 11.36 -15.88 -0.58
N HIS A 124 11.06 -15.73 0.72
CA HIS A 124 9.77 -15.27 1.23
C HIS A 124 9.93 -14.07 2.16
N ILE A 125 9.26 -13.00 1.85
CA ILE A 125 9.20 -11.79 2.67
C ILE A 125 7.77 -11.64 3.19
N VAL A 126 7.57 -11.73 4.50
CA VAL A 126 6.28 -11.43 5.14
C VAL A 126 6.31 -10.00 5.64
N PHE A 127 5.44 -9.17 5.11
CA PHE A 127 5.37 -7.76 5.48
C PHE A 127 4.21 -7.52 6.45
N CYS A 128 4.52 -7.34 7.73
CA CYS A 128 3.55 -6.99 8.77
C CYS A 128 3.38 -5.46 8.81
N GLY A 129 2.52 -4.94 7.95
CA GLY A 129 2.25 -3.52 7.77
C GLY A 129 0.99 -3.30 6.97
N VAL A 130 0.98 -2.25 6.15
CA VAL A 130 -0.12 -1.91 5.26
C VAL A 130 0.28 -2.03 3.80
N HIS A 131 -0.72 -1.98 2.92
CA HIS A 131 -0.61 -2.35 1.51
C HIS A 131 0.51 -1.61 0.77
N PHE A 132 0.56 -0.27 0.82
CA PHE A 132 1.57 0.51 0.08
C PHE A 132 3.02 0.20 0.49
N MET A 133 3.23 -0.27 1.73
CA MET A 133 4.55 -0.70 2.20
C MET A 133 4.97 -2.01 1.55
N ALA A 134 4.03 -2.97 1.49
CA ALA A 134 4.26 -4.25 0.83
C ALA A 134 4.48 -4.07 -0.68
N GLU A 135 3.72 -3.20 -1.35
CA GLU A 135 3.95 -2.83 -2.76
C GLU A 135 5.39 -2.31 -2.97
N THR A 136 5.83 -1.41 -2.08
CA THR A 136 7.18 -0.84 -2.20
C THR A 136 8.25 -1.92 -1.98
N ALA A 137 8.06 -2.83 -1.02
CA ALA A 137 8.96 -3.94 -0.80
C ALA A 137 8.99 -4.90 -2.00
N ASP A 138 7.85 -5.17 -2.61
CA ASP A 138 7.72 -6.03 -3.79
C ASP A 138 8.45 -5.45 -5.01
N ILE A 139 8.24 -4.14 -5.28
CA ILE A 139 8.92 -3.42 -6.37
C ILE A 139 10.44 -3.44 -6.21
N LEU A 140 10.93 -3.37 -4.98
CA LEU A 140 12.38 -3.35 -4.68
C LEU A 140 12.99 -4.76 -4.54
N SER A 141 12.16 -5.79 -4.45
CA SER A 141 12.59 -7.19 -4.33
C SER A 141 13.03 -7.76 -5.67
N THR A 142 13.73 -8.91 -5.65
CA THR A 142 14.08 -9.62 -6.87
C THR A 142 12.89 -10.44 -7.40
N PRO A 143 12.85 -10.79 -8.70
CA PRO A 143 11.76 -11.60 -9.26
C PRO A 143 11.59 -12.99 -8.62
N GLU A 144 12.62 -13.49 -7.96
CA GLU A 144 12.61 -14.79 -7.28
C GLU A 144 12.00 -14.71 -5.88
N GLN A 145 11.93 -13.51 -5.31
CA GLN A 145 11.37 -13.26 -3.98
C GLN A 145 9.86 -13.08 -4.07
N SER A 146 9.13 -13.54 -3.07
CA SER A 146 7.70 -13.30 -2.95
C SER A 146 7.40 -12.48 -1.71
N VAL A 147 6.70 -11.35 -1.88
CA VAL A 147 6.24 -10.52 -0.77
C VAL A 147 4.80 -10.90 -0.42
N THR A 148 4.60 -11.24 0.84
CA THR A 148 3.28 -11.62 1.38
C THR A 148 2.81 -10.56 2.37
N LEU A 149 1.68 -9.94 2.06
CA LEU A 149 0.93 -9.11 3.01
C LEU A 149 -0.18 -9.98 3.62
N PRO A 150 -0.18 -10.23 4.94
CA PRO A 150 -1.16 -11.12 5.58
C PRO A 150 -2.61 -10.70 5.38
N ASN A 151 -2.87 -9.40 5.25
CA ASN A 151 -4.18 -8.85 4.90
C ASN A 151 -4.01 -7.84 3.76
N LEU A 152 -4.42 -8.23 2.55
CA LEU A 152 -4.33 -7.35 1.36
C LEU A 152 -5.19 -6.08 1.46
N SER A 153 -6.22 -6.09 2.31
CA SER A 153 -7.06 -4.92 2.56
C SER A 153 -6.53 -4.00 3.66
N ALA A 154 -5.37 -4.32 4.24
CA ALA A 154 -4.77 -3.45 5.25
C ALA A 154 -4.36 -2.11 4.62
N GLY A 155 -5.18 -1.10 4.81
CA GLY A 155 -5.01 0.24 4.26
C GLY A 155 -4.39 1.22 5.25
N CYS A 156 -4.13 2.42 4.74
CA CYS A 156 -3.63 3.56 5.52
C CYS A 156 -4.40 4.80 5.09
N SER A 157 -5.11 5.45 6.02
CA SER A 157 -5.93 6.63 5.71
C SER A 157 -5.14 7.74 4.99
N MET A 158 -3.85 7.85 5.25
CA MET A 158 -2.99 8.81 4.56
C MET A 158 -2.69 8.37 3.12
N ALA A 159 -2.37 7.09 2.91
CA ALA A 159 -2.06 6.56 1.59
C ALA A 159 -3.31 6.46 0.69
N ASP A 160 -4.48 6.30 1.30
CA ASP A 160 -5.76 6.06 0.62
C ASP A 160 -6.58 7.34 0.42
N MET A 161 -6.00 8.52 0.71
CA MET A 161 -6.68 9.82 0.55
C MET A 161 -7.03 10.14 -0.90
N ALA A 162 -6.26 9.64 -1.86
CA ALA A 162 -6.52 9.75 -3.28
C ALA A 162 -6.16 8.45 -4.00
N ASN A 163 -6.97 8.05 -4.97
CA ASN A 163 -6.63 7.00 -5.91
C ASN A 163 -6.10 7.57 -7.22
N ILE A 164 -5.56 6.72 -8.08
CA ILE A 164 -4.93 7.15 -9.34
C ILE A 164 -5.94 7.81 -10.29
N ASP A 165 -7.20 7.36 -10.30
CA ASP A 165 -8.22 7.92 -11.20
C ASP A 165 -8.54 9.38 -10.83
N GLN A 166 -8.64 9.68 -9.52
CA GLN A 166 -8.83 11.04 -9.01
C GLN A 166 -7.64 11.96 -9.33
N VAL A 167 -6.43 11.42 -9.22
CA VAL A 167 -5.22 12.18 -9.53
C VAL A 167 -5.12 12.45 -11.02
N GLN A 168 -5.44 11.47 -11.87
CA GLN A 168 -5.47 11.65 -13.31
C GLN A 168 -6.50 12.70 -13.74
N GLU A 169 -7.72 12.62 -13.20
CA GLU A 169 -8.76 13.61 -13.46
C GLU A 169 -8.32 15.02 -13.04
N CYS A 170 -7.71 15.16 -11.88
CA CYS A 170 -7.18 16.44 -11.41
C CYS A 170 -6.07 16.95 -12.35
N TRP A 171 -5.20 16.06 -12.82
CA TRP A 171 -4.11 16.40 -13.73
C TRP A 171 -4.62 16.88 -15.10
N ASP A 172 -5.65 16.22 -15.63
CA ASP A 172 -6.30 16.60 -16.87
C ASP A 172 -6.96 17.98 -16.76
N GLN A 173 -7.65 18.27 -15.64
CA GLN A 173 -8.22 19.59 -15.35
C GLN A 173 -7.14 20.68 -15.20
N LEU A 174 -6.00 20.37 -14.61
CA LEU A 174 -4.86 21.29 -14.56
C LEU A 174 -4.31 21.60 -15.94
N GLY A 175 -4.28 20.62 -16.83
CA GLY A 175 -3.87 20.78 -18.23
C GLY A 175 -4.74 21.75 -19.04
N GLU A 176 -5.98 21.99 -18.63
CA GLU A 176 -6.85 23.00 -19.24
C GLU A 176 -6.47 24.45 -18.83
N ILE A 177 -5.75 24.62 -17.73
CA ILE A 177 -5.44 25.93 -17.12
C ILE A 177 -3.95 26.26 -17.26
N CYS A 178 -3.10 25.25 -17.16
CA CYS A 178 -1.65 25.37 -17.15
C CYS A 178 -1.08 24.35 -18.13
N ASP A 179 0.13 24.64 -18.62
CA ASP A 179 0.87 23.64 -19.41
C ASP A 179 1.43 22.57 -18.45
N THR A 180 0.93 21.35 -18.59
CA THR A 180 1.38 20.18 -17.82
C THR A 180 2.40 19.34 -18.60
N GLN A 181 2.72 19.75 -19.84
CA GLN A 181 3.74 19.08 -20.65
C GLN A 181 5.10 19.78 -20.49
N PRO A 182 6.21 19.05 -20.65
CA PRO A 182 7.53 19.66 -20.70
C PRO A 182 7.63 20.64 -21.88
N ASP A 183 8.30 21.76 -21.67
CA ASP A 183 8.65 22.69 -22.73
C ASP A 183 9.79 22.15 -23.63
N SER A 184 10.27 22.97 -24.59
CA SER A 184 11.36 22.59 -25.49
C SER A 184 12.68 22.30 -24.80
N ASP A 185 12.85 22.75 -23.56
CA ASP A 185 14.04 22.57 -22.74
C ASP A 185 13.85 21.43 -21.72
N GLY A 186 12.70 20.72 -21.77
CA GLY A 186 12.34 19.64 -20.89
C GLY A 186 11.82 20.09 -19.51
N LEU A 187 11.55 21.40 -19.34
CA LEU A 187 11.08 21.93 -18.05
C LEU A 187 9.55 21.86 -17.98
N GLN A 188 9.05 21.38 -16.86
CA GLN A 188 7.61 21.36 -16.57
C GLN A 188 7.24 22.56 -15.67
N GLN A 189 6.11 23.20 -15.99
CA GLN A 189 5.56 24.28 -15.15
C GLN A 189 4.99 23.74 -13.85
N ILE A 190 4.46 22.51 -13.87
CA ILE A 190 3.86 21.83 -12.73
C ILE A 190 4.47 20.43 -12.62
N ILE A 191 4.97 20.09 -11.46
CA ILE A 191 5.54 18.77 -11.14
C ILE A 191 4.64 18.09 -10.12
N PRO A 192 4.11 16.88 -10.41
CA PRO A 192 3.36 16.12 -9.43
C PRO A 192 4.31 15.55 -8.37
N VAL A 193 3.97 15.74 -7.11
CA VAL A 193 4.74 15.24 -5.97
C VAL A 193 3.82 14.44 -5.06
N THR A 194 4.29 13.28 -4.62
CA THR A 194 3.58 12.47 -3.62
C THR A 194 4.47 12.13 -2.44
N TYR A 195 3.84 11.79 -1.33
CA TYR A 195 4.52 11.33 -0.13
C TYR A 195 4.76 9.82 -0.20
N MET A 196 5.73 9.32 0.58
CA MET A 196 6.05 7.88 0.64
C MET A 196 4.82 7.02 0.96
N ASN A 197 3.93 7.52 1.83
CA ASN A 197 2.68 6.85 2.16
C ASN A 197 1.62 7.09 1.06
N SER A 198 1.82 6.47 -0.07
CA SER A 198 0.91 6.46 -1.22
C SER A 198 1.03 5.15 -1.97
N SER A 199 0.04 4.81 -2.80
CA SER A 199 0.08 3.60 -3.63
C SER A 199 1.22 3.63 -4.64
N ALA A 200 1.63 2.47 -5.12
CA ALA A 200 2.61 2.33 -6.19
C ALA A 200 2.17 3.06 -7.47
N ALA A 201 0.87 3.04 -7.78
CA ALA A 201 0.30 3.74 -8.93
C ALA A 201 0.51 5.27 -8.85
N LEU A 202 0.31 5.87 -7.66
CA LEU A 202 0.56 7.30 -7.45
C LEU A 202 2.04 7.64 -7.55
N LYS A 203 2.91 6.81 -6.99
CA LYS A 203 4.36 6.97 -7.12
C LYS A 203 4.80 6.91 -8.59
N ALA A 204 4.28 5.94 -9.34
CA ALA A 204 4.57 5.81 -10.76
C ALA A 204 4.06 7.01 -11.57
N PHE A 205 2.89 7.56 -11.21
CA PHE A 205 2.37 8.77 -11.84
C PHE A 205 3.30 9.96 -11.61
N CYS A 206 3.74 10.18 -10.38
CA CYS A 206 4.65 11.27 -10.04
C CYS A 206 6.05 11.08 -10.66
N GLY A 207 6.53 9.84 -10.74
CA GLY A 207 7.84 9.51 -11.30
C GLY A 207 7.96 9.72 -12.81
N ARG A 208 6.83 9.83 -13.55
CA ARG A 208 6.89 10.12 -15.00
C ARG A 208 7.55 11.45 -15.35
N SER A 209 7.53 12.40 -14.42
CA SER A 209 8.16 13.70 -14.61
C SER A 209 9.67 13.69 -14.36
N GLU A 210 10.22 12.65 -13.72
CA GLU A 210 11.65 12.53 -13.44
C GLU A 210 12.43 11.88 -14.60
N GLU A 211 11.76 11.21 -15.53
CA GLU A 211 12.40 10.59 -16.69
C GLU A 211 12.96 11.62 -17.70
N HIS A 212 12.71 12.90 -17.48
CA HIS A 212 13.12 14.00 -18.35
C HIS A 212 14.17 14.93 -17.72
N THR A 213 14.71 14.59 -16.54
CA THR A 213 15.85 15.28 -15.93
C THR A 213 17.10 14.41 -16.00
#